data_3e694bfbf0c84686ecf7afe95ac10509
#
_entry.id   3e694bfbf0c84686ecf7afe95ac10509
#
_cell.length_a   1.000
_cell.length_b   1.000
_cell.length_c   1.000
_cell.angle_alpha   90.00
_cell.angle_beta   90.00
_cell.angle_gamma   90.00
#
_symmetry.space_group_name_H-M   'P 1'
#
loop_
_entity.id
_entity.type
_entity.pdbx_description
1 polymer ?
#
loop_
_entity_poly.entity_id
_entity_poly.type
_entity_poly.pdbx_seq_one_letter_code
_entity_poly.pdbx_strand_id
1 'polypeptide(L)'
;VELARQGHRVEIYDAGSPQAEQSAATVAAAMLAPLAESAITEPGVVRMGHYALPRWQQLIASLTEPVFFQQAGTLIVWHRQDAAEAQRFTRVLEANQQTTPELPPLQKLDSAALAQAEPTLAERFNHGLYLPGEGQLDNRQLLTSLLAEMTRLGVQMHWNAPRTPEAFAPGTPGQPDWVLDCRGLGARQDWKDLRG
;
A
#
# COMPACT_ATOMS: atom_id res chain seq x y z
N VAL A 1 -4.85 -14.35 -4.11
CA VAL A 1 -3.68 -15.10 -4.63
C VAL A 1 -3.10 -15.99 -3.55
N GLU A 2 -2.65 -15.47 -2.41
CA GLU A 2 -1.97 -16.25 -1.37
C GLU A 2 -2.82 -17.42 -0.84
N LEU A 3 -4.08 -17.19 -0.52
CA LEU A 3 -4.99 -18.25 -0.07
C LEU A 3 -5.16 -19.35 -1.13
N ALA A 4 -5.31 -18.96 -2.39
CA ALA A 4 -5.45 -19.94 -3.48
C ALA A 4 -4.17 -20.76 -3.69
N ARG A 5 -2.99 -20.15 -3.52
CA ARG A 5 -1.70 -20.86 -3.56
C ARG A 5 -1.52 -21.86 -2.43
N GLN A 6 -2.15 -21.60 -1.29
CA GLN A 6 -2.18 -22.49 -0.14
C GLN A 6 -3.23 -23.62 -0.29
N GLY A 7 -3.92 -23.69 -1.42
CA GLY A 7 -4.89 -24.73 -1.70
C GLY A 7 -6.31 -24.44 -1.22
N HIS A 8 -6.59 -23.24 -0.73
CA HIS A 8 -7.95 -22.84 -0.36
C HIS A 8 -8.78 -22.60 -1.61
N ARG A 9 -10.04 -23.03 -1.59
CA ARG A 9 -11.03 -22.61 -2.59
C ARG A 9 -11.43 -21.17 -2.30
N VAL A 10 -11.18 -20.28 -3.23
CA VAL A 10 -11.43 -18.83 -3.08
C VAL A 10 -12.49 -18.39 -4.08
N GLU A 11 -13.47 -17.65 -3.58
CA GLU A 11 -14.46 -16.94 -4.39
C GLU A 11 -14.39 -15.44 -4.07
N ILE A 12 -14.47 -14.60 -5.09
CA ILE A 12 -14.43 -13.14 -4.96
C ILE A 12 -15.72 -12.57 -5.53
N TYR A 13 -16.35 -11.67 -4.80
CA TYR A 13 -17.51 -10.90 -5.20
C TYR A 13 -17.13 -9.43 -5.21
N ASP A 14 -17.25 -8.78 -6.37
CA ASP A 14 -16.97 -7.36 -6.53
C ASP A 14 -18.17 -6.63 -7.14
N ALA A 15 -18.44 -5.43 -6.66
CA ALA A 15 -19.49 -4.57 -7.17
C ALA A 15 -19.18 -3.99 -8.55
N GLY A 16 -17.88 -3.93 -8.89
CA GLY A 16 -17.37 -3.38 -10.15
C GLY A 16 -17.06 -4.43 -11.20
N SER A 17 -16.43 -3.96 -12.26
CA SER A 17 -15.95 -4.75 -13.38
C SER A 17 -14.52 -5.30 -13.13
N PRO A 18 -14.05 -6.27 -13.94
CA PRO A 18 -12.66 -6.75 -13.89
C PRO A 18 -11.62 -5.65 -14.09
N GLN A 19 -11.98 -4.53 -14.70
CA GLN A 19 -11.11 -3.40 -14.97
C GLN A 19 -10.86 -2.54 -13.73
N ALA A 20 -11.59 -2.77 -12.64
CA ALA A 20 -11.43 -2.09 -11.35
C ALA A 20 -11.51 -0.55 -11.44
N GLU A 21 -12.26 0.01 -12.38
CA GLU A 21 -12.31 1.44 -12.71
C GLU A 21 -12.71 2.33 -11.52
N GLN A 22 -13.55 1.78 -10.62
CA GLN A 22 -14.03 2.47 -9.42
C GLN A 22 -13.21 2.11 -8.17
N SER A 23 -12.20 1.28 -8.29
CA SER A 23 -11.34 0.90 -7.16
C SER A 23 -10.40 2.04 -6.78
N ALA A 24 -10.28 2.33 -5.50
CA ALA A 24 -9.27 3.24 -4.96
C ALA A 24 -7.85 2.83 -5.39
N ALA A 25 -7.59 1.54 -5.52
CA ALA A 25 -6.30 1.02 -5.96
C ALA A 25 -5.91 1.47 -7.37
N THR A 26 -6.88 1.70 -8.28
CA THR A 26 -6.61 2.14 -9.66
C THR A 26 -6.08 3.57 -9.73
N VAL A 27 -6.49 4.43 -8.79
CA VAL A 27 -6.13 5.87 -8.76
C VAL A 27 -5.07 6.20 -7.71
N ALA A 28 -4.73 5.26 -6.84
CA ALA A 28 -3.73 5.43 -5.81
C ALA A 28 -2.34 5.70 -6.41
N ALA A 29 -1.50 6.48 -5.72
CA ALA A 29 -0.12 6.72 -6.11
C ALA A 29 0.78 5.47 -5.92
N ALA A 30 0.29 4.47 -5.22
CA ALA A 30 0.96 3.20 -4.96
C ALA A 30 2.35 3.33 -4.31
N MET A 31 2.50 4.34 -3.47
CA MET A 31 3.66 4.48 -2.59
C MET A 31 3.59 3.44 -1.46
N LEU A 32 4.71 2.83 -1.18
CA LEU A 32 4.92 1.90 -0.06
C LEU A 32 5.83 2.60 0.95
N ALA A 33 5.24 3.50 1.72
CA ALA A 33 5.94 4.54 2.46
C ALA A 33 5.56 4.56 3.96
N PRO A 34 5.84 3.49 4.72
CA PRO A 34 5.35 3.36 6.10
C PRO A 34 5.87 4.46 7.04
N LEU A 35 7.09 4.97 6.86
CA LEU A 35 7.61 6.05 7.69
C LEU A 35 7.03 7.40 7.29
N ALA A 36 6.96 7.72 5.98
CA ALA A 36 6.36 8.97 5.51
C ALA A 36 4.89 9.08 5.95
N GLU A 37 4.13 8.00 5.83
CA GLU A 37 2.72 7.93 6.24
C GLU A 37 2.52 7.94 7.77
N SER A 38 3.55 7.67 8.55
CA SER A 38 3.45 7.60 10.01
C SER A 38 3.00 8.92 10.67
N ALA A 39 3.14 10.05 9.96
CA ALA A 39 2.71 11.34 10.46
C ALA A 39 1.19 11.46 10.61
N ILE A 40 0.43 10.67 9.86
CA ILE A 40 -1.04 10.72 9.80
C ILE A 40 -1.70 9.36 10.05
N THR A 41 -0.90 8.32 10.24
CA THR A 41 -1.35 6.93 10.32
C THR A 41 -1.06 6.36 11.71
N GLU A 42 -1.93 5.46 12.18
CA GLU A 42 -1.76 4.78 13.46
C GLU A 42 -0.52 3.87 13.47
N PRO A 43 0.20 3.75 14.61
CA PRO A 43 1.43 2.93 14.70
C PRO A 43 1.24 1.47 14.27
N GLY A 44 0.04 0.92 14.46
CA GLY A 44 -0.30 -0.44 14.01
C GLY A 44 -0.21 -0.59 12.49
N VAL A 45 -0.74 0.40 11.75
CA VAL A 45 -0.72 0.43 10.28
C VAL A 45 0.71 0.63 9.78
N VAL A 46 1.51 1.49 10.44
CA VAL A 46 2.93 1.70 10.11
C VAL A 46 3.71 0.38 10.21
N ARG A 47 3.54 -0.37 11.30
CA ARG A 47 4.18 -1.69 11.46
C ARG A 47 3.73 -2.69 10.39
N MET A 48 2.44 -2.72 10.06
CA MET A 48 1.92 -3.57 8.98
C MET A 48 2.51 -3.18 7.63
N GLY A 49 2.63 -1.87 7.34
CA GLY A 49 3.25 -1.36 6.13
C GLY A 49 4.71 -1.77 6.00
N HIS A 50 5.49 -1.62 7.07
CA HIS A 50 6.89 -2.07 7.11
C HIS A 50 7.02 -3.59 6.89
N TYR A 51 6.18 -4.37 7.56
CA TYR A 51 6.13 -5.82 7.40
C TYR A 51 5.71 -6.24 5.98
N ALA A 52 4.91 -5.45 5.28
CA ALA A 52 4.44 -5.74 3.94
C ALA A 52 5.50 -5.51 2.85
N LEU A 53 6.46 -4.60 3.05
CA LEU A 53 7.46 -4.25 2.03
C LEU A 53 8.19 -5.47 1.43
N PRO A 54 8.87 -6.33 2.21
CA PRO A 54 9.53 -7.50 1.64
C PRO A 54 8.55 -8.53 1.04
N ARG A 55 7.31 -8.54 1.53
CA ARG A 55 6.26 -9.40 0.97
C ARG A 55 5.79 -8.94 -0.39
N TRP A 56 5.70 -7.64 -0.61
CA TRP A 56 5.40 -7.09 -1.93
C TRP A 56 6.45 -7.51 -2.95
N GLN A 57 7.72 -7.41 -2.61
CA GLN A 57 8.81 -7.85 -3.48
C GLN A 57 8.69 -9.33 -3.83
N GLN A 58 8.44 -10.19 -2.84
CA GLN A 58 8.27 -11.64 -3.04
C GLN A 58 7.02 -11.95 -3.87
N LEU A 59 5.90 -11.31 -3.58
CA LEU A 59 4.65 -11.50 -4.33
C LEU A 59 4.86 -11.13 -5.80
N ILE A 60 5.36 -9.93 -6.08
CA ILE A 60 5.58 -9.43 -7.43
C ILE A 60 6.53 -10.33 -8.21
N ALA A 61 7.63 -10.76 -7.59
CA ALA A 61 8.59 -11.68 -8.23
C ALA A 61 7.98 -13.06 -8.55
N SER A 62 6.87 -13.41 -7.93
CA SER A 62 6.17 -14.70 -8.12
C SER A 62 4.99 -14.62 -9.09
N LEU A 63 4.63 -13.42 -9.58
CA LEU A 63 3.58 -13.23 -10.57
C LEU A 63 4.08 -13.54 -11.97
N THR A 64 3.18 -14.00 -12.85
CA THR A 64 3.53 -14.31 -14.23
C THR A 64 3.72 -13.07 -15.09
N GLU A 65 2.85 -12.07 -14.87
CA GLU A 65 2.92 -10.81 -15.60
C GLU A 65 3.82 -9.81 -14.84
N PRO A 66 4.71 -9.08 -15.52
CA PRO A 66 5.63 -8.15 -14.88
C PRO A 66 4.89 -6.97 -14.24
N VAL A 67 5.38 -6.56 -13.08
CA VAL A 67 4.90 -5.39 -12.35
C VAL A 67 6.09 -4.52 -12.00
N PHE A 68 6.04 -3.24 -12.34
CA PHE A 68 7.05 -2.31 -11.88
C PHE A 68 7.02 -2.22 -10.36
N PHE A 69 8.18 -2.45 -9.75
CA PHE A 69 8.41 -2.32 -8.31
C PHE A 69 9.80 -1.75 -8.08
N GLN A 70 9.90 -0.74 -7.27
CA GLN A 70 11.18 -0.14 -6.89
C GLN A 70 11.19 0.15 -5.40
N GLN A 71 12.25 -0.25 -4.71
CA GLN A 71 12.48 0.06 -3.30
C GLN A 71 13.78 0.87 -3.18
N ALA A 72 13.71 2.12 -3.60
CA ALA A 72 14.83 3.06 -3.63
C ALA A 72 14.68 4.22 -2.64
N GLY A 73 13.73 4.11 -1.72
CA GLY A 73 13.42 5.14 -0.74
C GLY A 73 12.46 6.22 -1.24
N THR A 74 12.08 7.09 -0.31
CA THR A 74 11.28 8.29 -0.58
C THR A 74 12.12 9.53 -0.34
N LEU A 75 12.06 10.47 -1.25
CA LEU A 75 12.72 11.78 -1.15
C LEU A 75 11.66 12.85 -0.93
N ILE A 76 11.72 13.54 0.20
CA ILE A 76 10.82 14.65 0.55
C ILE A 76 11.62 15.95 0.44
N VAL A 77 11.12 16.86 -0.39
CA VAL A 77 11.72 18.19 -0.60
C VAL A 77 10.69 19.28 -0.33
N TRP A 78 11.13 20.48 0.00
CA TRP A 78 10.25 21.61 0.30
C TRP A 78 10.84 22.93 -0.15
N HIS A 79 10.00 23.90 -0.44
CA HIS A 79 10.41 25.26 -0.70
C HIS A 79 10.81 25.98 0.59
N ARG A 80 11.67 26.99 0.47
CA ARG A 80 12.18 27.75 1.62
C ARG A 80 11.07 28.31 2.53
N GLN A 81 9.95 28.71 1.97
CA GLN A 81 8.80 29.22 2.71
C GLN A 81 8.15 28.17 3.61
N ASP A 82 8.26 26.89 3.25
CA ASP A 82 7.64 25.77 3.94
C ASP A 82 8.57 25.13 4.99
N ALA A 83 9.73 25.73 5.25
CA ALA A 83 10.76 25.19 6.13
C ALA A 83 10.28 24.90 7.56
N ALA A 84 9.41 25.74 8.11
CA ALA A 84 8.87 25.53 9.46
C ALA A 84 7.96 24.29 9.53
N GLU A 85 7.18 24.04 8.49
CA GLU A 85 6.33 22.87 8.38
C GLU A 85 7.16 21.60 8.17
N ALA A 86 8.15 21.65 7.29
CA ALA A 86 9.10 20.56 7.07
C ALA A 86 9.84 20.17 8.35
N GLN A 87 10.24 21.13 9.18
CA GLN A 87 10.85 20.86 10.49
C GLN A 87 9.89 20.20 11.46
N ARG A 88 8.63 20.64 11.48
CA ARG A 88 7.59 20.00 12.31
C ARG A 88 7.36 18.56 11.86
N PHE A 89 7.20 18.34 10.57
CA PHE A 89 7.04 17.02 9.98
C PHE A 89 8.23 16.11 10.30
N THR A 90 9.46 16.59 10.10
CA THR A 90 10.68 15.85 10.44
C THR A 90 10.68 15.37 11.89
N ARG A 91 10.33 16.25 12.84
CA ARG A 91 10.28 15.87 14.27
C ARG A 91 9.23 14.79 14.55
N VAL A 92 8.09 14.83 13.86
CA VAL A 92 7.06 13.77 13.98
C VAL A 92 7.60 12.45 13.47
N LEU A 93 8.25 12.43 12.31
CA LEU A 93 8.84 11.21 11.75
C LEU A 93 9.94 10.64 12.66
N GLU A 94 10.83 11.50 13.19
CA GLU A 94 11.88 11.09 14.12
C GLU A 94 11.30 10.48 15.40
N ALA A 95 10.23 11.08 15.95
CA ALA A 95 9.55 10.54 17.13
C ALA A 95 8.87 9.19 16.83
N ASN A 96 8.20 9.08 15.69
CA ASN A 96 7.53 7.86 15.29
C ASN A 96 8.53 6.72 15.01
N GLN A 97 9.67 7.03 14.42
CA GLN A 97 10.74 6.07 14.20
C GLN A 97 11.30 5.52 15.51
N GLN A 98 11.44 6.37 16.55
CA GLN A 98 11.85 5.93 17.88
C GLN A 98 10.89 4.91 18.50
N THR A 99 9.61 5.00 18.19
CA THR A 99 8.59 4.04 18.66
C THR A 99 8.46 2.80 17.77
N THR A 100 9.08 2.82 16.60
CA THR A 100 9.09 1.71 15.63
C THR A 100 10.54 1.52 15.12
N PRO A 101 11.43 0.97 15.94
CA PRO A 101 12.87 0.91 15.66
C PRO A 101 13.23 0.00 14.47
N GLU A 102 12.29 -0.81 13.99
CA GLU A 102 12.45 -1.63 12.78
C GLU A 102 12.50 -0.78 11.50
N LEU A 103 11.94 0.43 11.54
CA LEU A 103 11.99 1.35 10.39
C LEU A 103 13.41 1.90 10.22
N PRO A 104 13.95 1.93 9.00
CA PRO A 104 15.25 2.56 8.73
C PRO A 104 15.23 4.04 9.13
N PRO A 105 16.33 4.58 9.70
CA PRO A 105 16.38 5.98 10.10
C PRO A 105 16.33 6.90 8.89
N LEU A 106 15.55 7.98 9.00
CA LEU A 106 15.55 9.03 8.00
C LEU A 106 16.90 9.75 7.94
N GLN A 107 17.24 10.27 6.78
CA GLN A 107 18.47 11.01 6.53
C GLN A 107 18.13 12.43 6.08
N LYS A 108 18.76 13.42 6.74
CA LYS A 108 18.66 14.82 6.32
C LYS A 108 19.67 15.07 5.21
N LEU A 109 19.20 15.59 4.09
CA LEU A 109 20.05 15.89 2.94
C LEU A 109 20.29 17.40 2.86
N ASP A 110 21.53 17.78 2.72
CA ASP A 110 21.95 19.11 2.26
C ASP A 110 21.91 19.20 0.72
N SER A 111 22.26 20.37 0.19
CA SER A 111 22.26 20.62 -1.26
C SER A 111 23.15 19.66 -2.03
N ALA A 112 24.31 19.29 -1.49
CA ALA A 112 25.25 18.39 -2.15
C ALA A 112 24.73 16.95 -2.19
N ALA A 113 24.23 16.46 -1.08
CA ALA A 113 23.64 15.14 -0.97
C ALA A 113 22.35 15.02 -1.81
N LEU A 114 21.54 16.10 -1.85
CA LEU A 114 20.34 16.15 -2.70
C LEU A 114 20.73 16.07 -4.19
N ALA A 115 21.76 16.78 -4.62
CA ALA A 115 22.25 16.75 -5.99
C ALA A 115 22.79 15.37 -6.41
N GLN A 116 23.32 14.59 -5.46
CA GLN A 116 23.73 13.21 -5.71
C GLN A 116 22.52 12.26 -5.81
N ALA A 117 21.52 12.46 -4.93
CA ALA A 117 20.35 11.61 -4.91
C ALA A 117 19.43 11.83 -6.11
N GLU A 118 19.15 13.10 -6.44
CA GLU A 118 18.26 13.49 -7.54
C GLU A 118 18.70 14.85 -8.14
N PRO A 119 19.58 14.85 -9.14
CA PRO A 119 20.14 16.06 -9.73
C PRO A 119 19.08 17.06 -10.24
N THR A 120 17.96 16.56 -10.78
CA THR A 120 16.89 17.39 -11.33
C THR A 120 16.16 18.22 -10.28
N LEU A 121 16.14 17.76 -9.02
CA LEU A 121 15.54 18.48 -7.91
C LEU A 121 16.49 19.49 -7.27
N ALA A 122 17.79 19.26 -7.36
CA ALA A 122 18.81 20.11 -6.73
C ALA A 122 18.86 21.54 -7.27
N GLU A 123 18.37 21.78 -8.49
CA GLU A 123 18.24 23.12 -9.04
C GLU A 123 17.16 23.96 -8.34
N ARG A 124 16.18 23.31 -7.71
CA ARG A 124 15.00 23.93 -7.11
C ARG A 124 14.97 23.87 -5.60
N PHE A 125 15.64 22.88 -5.00
CA PHE A 125 15.59 22.59 -3.57
C PHE A 125 17.00 22.47 -3.00
N ASN A 126 17.20 23.01 -1.80
CA ASN A 126 18.50 23.01 -1.12
C ASN A 126 18.56 22.02 0.04
N HIS A 127 17.44 21.45 0.43
CA HIS A 127 17.31 20.50 1.54
C HIS A 127 16.27 19.45 1.23
N GLY A 128 16.45 18.27 1.79
CA GLY A 128 15.50 17.21 1.69
C GLY A 128 15.59 16.24 2.89
N LEU A 129 14.61 15.35 2.96
CA LEU A 129 14.65 14.16 3.78
C LEU A 129 14.67 12.95 2.85
N TYR A 130 15.55 12.02 3.12
CA TYR A 130 15.55 10.72 2.47
C TYR A 130 15.14 9.65 3.48
N LEU A 131 14.14 8.87 3.12
CA LEU A 131 13.58 7.78 3.91
C LEU A 131 13.95 6.46 3.21
N PRO A 132 15.07 5.83 3.60
CA PRO A 132 15.52 4.60 2.96
C PRO A 132 14.55 3.44 3.25
N GLY A 133 14.51 2.48 2.34
CA GLY A 133 13.69 1.29 2.50
C GLY A 133 12.23 1.43 2.08
N GLU A 134 11.76 2.64 1.79
CA GLU A 134 10.45 2.85 1.19
C GLU A 134 10.48 2.55 -0.32
N GLY A 135 9.30 2.39 -0.91
CA GLY A 135 9.21 1.98 -2.30
C GLY A 135 7.95 2.44 -3.00
N GLN A 136 7.83 2.02 -4.23
CA GLN A 136 6.66 2.25 -5.07
C GLN A 136 6.47 1.09 -6.04
N LEU A 137 5.26 0.95 -6.53
CA LEU A 137 4.90 -0.01 -7.57
C LEU A 137 3.94 0.63 -8.57
N ASP A 138 3.76 -0.01 -9.73
CA ASP A 138 2.67 0.35 -10.63
C ASP A 138 1.42 -0.44 -10.22
N ASN A 139 0.45 0.25 -9.62
CA ASN A 139 -0.78 -0.35 -9.12
C ASN A 139 -1.67 -0.91 -10.23
N ARG A 140 -1.66 -0.34 -11.43
CA ARG A 140 -2.45 -0.82 -12.57
C ARG A 140 -1.88 -2.10 -13.14
N GLN A 141 -0.54 -2.15 -13.30
CA GLN A 141 0.14 -3.38 -13.65
C GLN A 141 -0.09 -4.46 -12.60
N LEU A 142 -0.02 -4.10 -11.30
CA LEU A 142 -0.28 -5.03 -10.21
C LEU A 142 -1.70 -5.60 -10.27
N LEU A 143 -2.73 -4.77 -10.44
CA LEU A 143 -4.12 -5.22 -10.54
C LEU A 143 -4.31 -6.18 -11.71
N THR A 144 -3.76 -5.85 -12.88
CA THR A 144 -3.81 -6.71 -14.07
C THR A 144 -3.12 -8.05 -13.82
N SER A 145 -1.93 -8.01 -13.24
CA SER A 145 -1.14 -9.21 -12.95
C SER A 145 -1.79 -10.10 -11.89
N LEU A 146 -2.38 -9.50 -10.85
CA LEU A 146 -3.15 -10.24 -9.84
C LEU A 146 -4.39 -10.90 -10.44
N LEU A 147 -5.11 -10.23 -11.35
CA LEU A 147 -6.28 -10.79 -12.03
C LEU A 147 -5.89 -12.00 -12.88
N ALA A 148 -4.80 -11.89 -13.64
CA ALA A 148 -4.27 -13.00 -14.44
C ALA A 148 -3.89 -14.19 -13.55
N GLU A 149 -3.18 -13.94 -12.45
CA GLU A 149 -2.76 -14.97 -11.51
C GLU A 149 -3.96 -15.63 -10.79
N MET A 150 -4.96 -14.88 -10.39
CA MET A 150 -6.19 -15.42 -9.81
C MET A 150 -6.92 -16.32 -10.78
N THR A 151 -6.99 -15.92 -12.06
CA THR A 151 -7.57 -16.74 -13.13
C THR A 151 -6.79 -18.06 -13.29
N ARG A 152 -5.45 -17.99 -13.33
CA ARG A 152 -4.57 -19.17 -13.44
C ARG A 152 -4.74 -20.13 -12.25
N LEU A 153 -4.97 -19.60 -11.06
CA LEU A 153 -5.19 -20.38 -9.83
C LEU A 153 -6.63 -20.91 -9.68
N GLY A 154 -7.52 -20.65 -10.65
CA GLY A 154 -8.90 -21.12 -10.61
C GLY A 154 -9.78 -20.42 -9.57
N VAL A 155 -9.42 -19.20 -9.15
CA VAL A 155 -10.27 -18.39 -8.28
C VAL A 155 -11.57 -18.05 -9.00
N GLN A 156 -12.70 -18.28 -8.35
CA GLN A 156 -14.01 -17.91 -8.90
C GLN A 156 -14.25 -16.41 -8.65
N MET A 157 -14.45 -15.65 -9.72
CA MET A 157 -14.62 -14.21 -9.65
C MET A 157 -16.00 -13.79 -10.18
N HIS A 158 -16.75 -13.12 -9.35
CA HIS A 158 -18.12 -12.66 -9.63
C HIS A 158 -18.12 -11.13 -9.69
N TRP A 159 -18.06 -10.60 -10.92
CA TRP A 159 -18.05 -9.17 -11.21
C TRP A 159 -19.46 -8.60 -11.32
N ASN A 160 -19.62 -7.31 -11.01
CA ASN A 160 -20.92 -6.64 -10.95
C ASN A 160 -21.92 -7.39 -10.04
N ALA A 161 -21.39 -8.02 -9.00
CA ALA A 161 -22.13 -8.91 -8.11
C ALA A 161 -21.89 -8.52 -6.64
N PRO A 162 -22.36 -7.33 -6.21
CA PRO A 162 -22.15 -6.86 -4.85
C PRO A 162 -22.71 -7.84 -3.82
N ARG A 163 -21.95 -8.09 -2.77
CA ARG A 163 -22.35 -8.91 -1.60
C ARG A 163 -21.92 -8.19 -0.33
N THR A 164 -22.73 -8.37 0.71
CA THR A 164 -22.34 -7.99 2.07
C THR A 164 -22.00 -9.25 2.88
N PRO A 165 -21.26 -9.15 3.98
CA PRO A 165 -20.94 -10.31 4.82
C PRO A 165 -22.16 -11.11 5.27
N GLU A 166 -23.32 -10.44 5.47
CA GLU A 166 -24.58 -11.05 5.91
C GLU A 166 -25.20 -11.98 4.86
N ALA A 167 -24.76 -11.87 3.59
CA ALA A 167 -25.19 -12.80 2.54
C ALA A 167 -24.61 -14.21 2.70
N PHE A 168 -23.71 -14.40 3.68
CA PHE A 168 -23.03 -15.65 3.95
C PHE A 168 -23.28 -16.09 5.41
N ALA A 169 -23.19 -17.39 5.64
CA ALA A 169 -23.29 -17.99 6.96
C ALA A 169 -22.06 -18.87 7.26
N PRO A 170 -20.90 -18.26 7.58
CA PRO A 170 -19.65 -18.98 7.75
C PRO A 170 -19.78 -20.13 8.75
N GLY A 171 -19.15 -21.27 8.42
CA GLY A 171 -19.17 -22.46 9.27
C GLY A 171 -20.43 -23.33 9.19
N THR A 172 -21.38 -22.98 8.30
CA THR A 172 -22.54 -23.85 8.04
C THR A 172 -22.33 -24.70 6.77
N PRO A 173 -22.94 -25.89 6.67
CA PRO A 173 -22.78 -26.75 5.50
C PRO A 173 -23.14 -26.02 4.18
N GLY A 174 -22.26 -26.10 3.19
CA GLY A 174 -22.45 -25.45 1.89
C GLY A 174 -22.14 -23.96 1.85
N GLN A 175 -21.70 -23.39 2.95
CA GLN A 175 -21.26 -22.00 3.06
C GLN A 175 -19.73 -21.94 3.22
N PRO A 176 -19.08 -20.77 2.98
CA PRO A 176 -17.65 -20.64 3.20
C PRO A 176 -17.28 -20.75 4.68
N ASP A 177 -16.06 -21.23 4.96
CA ASP A 177 -15.54 -21.25 6.32
C ASP A 177 -15.23 -19.82 6.81
N TRP A 178 -14.81 -18.94 5.91
CA TRP A 178 -14.42 -17.56 6.20
C TRP A 178 -14.99 -16.60 5.17
N VAL A 179 -15.39 -15.42 5.65
CA VAL A 179 -15.74 -14.26 4.83
C VAL A 179 -14.79 -13.12 5.18
N LEU A 180 -14.11 -12.59 4.17
CA LEU A 180 -13.22 -11.44 4.30
C LEU A 180 -13.89 -10.23 3.67
N ASP A 181 -14.28 -9.25 4.49
CA ASP A 181 -14.84 -8.00 4.01
C ASP A 181 -13.72 -7.05 3.55
N CYS A 182 -13.57 -6.91 2.25
CA CYS A 182 -12.55 -6.07 1.62
C CYS A 182 -13.14 -4.81 0.97
N ARG A 183 -14.36 -4.41 1.32
CA ARG A 183 -15.07 -3.27 0.69
C ARG A 183 -14.49 -1.90 1.06
N GLY A 184 -13.55 -1.83 2.01
CA GLY A 184 -12.96 -0.56 2.45
C GLY A 184 -14.03 0.42 2.90
N LEU A 185 -14.01 1.67 2.41
CA LEU A 185 -15.02 2.68 2.74
C LEU A 185 -16.44 2.30 2.29
N GLY A 186 -16.61 1.38 1.35
CA GLY A 186 -17.92 0.83 0.98
C GLY A 186 -18.63 0.09 2.11
N ALA A 187 -17.90 -0.33 3.15
CA ALA A 187 -18.47 -0.96 4.35
C ALA A 187 -18.91 0.04 5.43
N ARG A 188 -18.75 1.37 5.23
CA ARG A 188 -18.97 2.39 6.27
C ARG A 188 -20.39 2.40 6.84
N GLN A 189 -21.38 1.99 6.06
CA GLN A 189 -22.76 1.92 6.55
C GLN A 189 -22.95 0.78 7.57
N ASP A 190 -22.18 -0.31 7.42
CA ASP A 190 -22.25 -1.49 8.27
C ASP A 190 -21.31 -1.35 9.48
N TRP A 191 -20.19 -0.65 9.29
CA TRP A 191 -19.16 -0.41 10.30
C TRP A 191 -19.07 1.08 10.66
N LYS A 192 -19.86 1.52 11.65
CA LYS A 192 -19.97 2.94 12.04
C LYS A 192 -18.65 3.56 12.49
N ASP A 193 -17.74 2.76 13.02
CA ASP A 193 -16.43 3.21 13.52
C ASP A 193 -15.33 3.15 12.45
N LEU A 194 -15.66 2.77 11.21
CA LEU A 194 -14.70 2.74 10.12
C LEU A 194 -14.24 4.17 9.80
N ARG A 195 -12.96 4.42 10.03
CA ARG A 195 -12.30 5.70 9.73
C ARG A 195 -11.71 5.65 8.32
N GLY A 196 -11.87 6.73 7.58
CA GLY A 196 -11.28 6.91 6.26
C GLY A 196 -11.28 8.36 5.88
#